data_9ddc7eb652dcfccc8796fcfb3b98178a
#
_entry.id   9ddc7eb652dcfccc8796fcfb3b98178a
#
_cell.length_a   1.000
_cell.length_b   1.000
_cell.length_c   1.000
_cell.angle_alpha   90.00
_cell.angle_beta   90.00
_cell.angle_gamma   90.00
#
_symmetry.space_group_name_H-M   'P 1'
#
loop_
_entity.id
_entity.type
_entity.pdbx_description
1 polymer ?
#
loop_
_entity_poly.entity_id
_entity_poly.type
_entity_poly.pdbx_seq_one_letter_code
_entity_poly.pdbx_strand_id
1 'polypeptide(L)'
;MVEKVLQYRTVAIVGLSRSADKDSYKVAEFLKLKGYRIIPINPNAEEILGEKAYSSLKDLPENLKASIEVVDIFRKSEDVPPIVEEAVEIRKKYGRLKAIWMQEGVVNKEAAQAAEDAGLIVIMDRCMMKERLKREEMLELKL
;
A
#
# COMPACT_ATOMS: atom_id res chain seq x y z
N MET A 1 11.27 -10.71 4.19
CA MET A 1 10.23 -9.71 4.57
C MET A 1 9.21 -9.46 3.47
N VAL A 2 9.67 -9.38 2.23
CA VAL A 2 8.75 -9.18 1.10
C VAL A 2 7.67 -10.26 1.05
N GLU A 3 8.05 -11.52 1.18
CA GLU A 3 7.12 -12.66 1.15
C GLU A 3 6.03 -12.54 2.22
N LYS A 4 6.41 -12.12 3.41
CA LYS A 4 5.48 -11.94 4.52
C LYS A 4 4.46 -10.83 4.21
N VAL A 5 4.94 -9.71 3.69
CA VAL A 5 4.07 -8.57 3.37
C VAL A 5 3.09 -8.92 2.25
N LEU A 6 3.53 -9.68 1.25
CA LEU A 6 2.69 -10.10 0.13
C LEU A 6 1.54 -11.03 0.56
N GLN A 7 1.60 -11.62 1.74
CA GLN A 7 0.54 -12.47 2.27
C GLN A 7 -0.60 -11.67 2.93
N TYR A 8 -0.37 -10.42 3.29
CA TYR A 8 -1.42 -9.55 3.81
C TYR A 8 -2.37 -9.18 2.66
N ARG A 9 -3.66 -9.08 2.93
CA ARG A 9 -4.67 -9.01 1.88
C ARG A 9 -5.40 -7.68 1.77
N THR A 10 -5.35 -6.82 2.77
CA THR A 10 -6.04 -5.54 2.75
C THR A 10 -5.03 -4.41 2.58
N VAL A 11 -5.04 -3.76 1.43
CA VAL A 11 -4.03 -2.78 1.03
C VAL A 11 -4.68 -1.43 0.72
N ALA A 12 -4.29 -0.41 1.47
CA ALA A 12 -4.63 0.98 1.14
C ALA A 12 -3.58 1.49 0.15
N ILE A 13 -4.00 1.97 -1.00
CA ILE A 13 -3.11 2.42 -2.06
C ILE A 13 -3.17 3.94 -2.16
N VAL A 14 -2.15 4.60 -1.63
CA VAL A 14 -2.06 6.06 -1.59
C VAL A 14 -1.47 6.58 -2.90
N GLY A 15 -2.19 7.48 -3.55
CA GLY A 15 -1.81 7.98 -4.87
C GLY A 15 -2.30 7.10 -6.00
N LEU A 16 -3.27 6.24 -5.75
CA LEU A 16 -3.89 5.43 -6.80
C LEU A 16 -4.61 6.34 -7.80
N SER A 17 -4.19 6.25 -9.06
CA SER A 17 -4.79 7.02 -10.14
C SER A 17 -6.09 6.38 -10.64
N ARG A 18 -7.03 7.22 -11.08
CA ARG A 18 -8.23 6.77 -11.78
C ARG A 18 -7.99 6.50 -13.27
N SER A 19 -6.80 6.85 -13.77
CA SER A 19 -6.46 6.68 -15.20
C SER A 19 -5.82 5.30 -15.42
N ALA A 20 -6.43 4.51 -16.30
CA ALA A 20 -6.03 3.12 -16.55
C ALA A 20 -4.62 2.97 -17.13
N ASP A 21 -4.05 4.02 -17.70
CA ASP A 21 -2.70 4.02 -18.25
C ASP A 21 -1.59 4.21 -17.20
N LYS A 22 -1.96 4.61 -15.98
CA LYS A 22 -0.99 4.85 -14.91
C LYS A 22 -0.57 3.57 -14.21
N ASP A 23 0.69 3.54 -13.78
CA ASP A 23 1.26 2.36 -13.09
C ASP A 23 0.48 2.00 -11.83
N SER A 24 0.08 3.01 -11.03
CA SER A 24 -0.68 2.74 -9.80
C SER A 24 -1.99 2.03 -10.08
N TYR A 25 -2.68 2.41 -11.16
CA TYR A 25 -3.92 1.74 -11.57
C TYR A 25 -3.66 0.29 -11.96
N LYS A 26 -2.64 0.06 -12.77
CA LYS A 26 -2.29 -1.30 -13.24
C LYS A 26 -1.93 -2.21 -12.07
N VAL A 27 -1.17 -1.70 -11.11
CA VAL A 27 -0.80 -2.47 -9.91
C VAL A 27 -2.04 -2.77 -9.07
N ALA A 28 -2.91 -1.79 -8.85
CA ALA A 28 -4.14 -1.97 -8.08
C ALA A 28 -5.07 -3.00 -8.74
N GLU A 29 -5.24 -2.89 -10.06
CA GLU A 29 -6.06 -3.84 -10.82
C GLU A 29 -5.52 -5.27 -10.69
N PHE A 30 -4.22 -5.43 -10.83
CA PHE A 30 -3.55 -6.71 -10.66
C PHE A 30 -3.79 -7.28 -9.25
N LEU A 31 -3.57 -6.47 -8.21
CA LEU A 31 -3.76 -6.91 -6.83
C LEU A 31 -5.21 -7.34 -6.59
N LYS A 32 -6.16 -6.57 -7.09
CA LYS A 32 -7.58 -6.91 -6.96
C LYS A 32 -7.89 -8.25 -7.63
N LEU A 33 -7.36 -8.49 -8.83
CA LEU A 33 -7.51 -9.77 -9.53
C LEU A 33 -6.91 -10.94 -8.76
N LYS A 34 -5.87 -10.69 -7.97
CA LYS A 34 -5.21 -11.72 -7.15
C LYS A 34 -5.87 -11.92 -5.78
N GLY A 35 -7.02 -11.28 -5.55
CA GLY A 35 -7.78 -11.48 -4.32
C GLY A 35 -7.47 -10.49 -3.19
N TYR A 36 -6.64 -9.48 -3.45
CA TYR A 36 -6.41 -8.42 -2.46
C TYR A 36 -7.63 -7.51 -2.38
N ARG A 37 -7.94 -7.06 -1.18
CA ARG A 37 -8.89 -5.98 -0.98
C ARG A 37 -8.13 -4.68 -1.10
N ILE A 38 -8.44 -3.88 -2.10
CA ILE A 38 -7.79 -2.59 -2.30
C ILE A 38 -8.68 -1.46 -1.79
N ILE A 39 -8.06 -0.46 -1.16
CA ILE A 39 -8.74 0.73 -0.66
C ILE A 39 -8.06 1.92 -1.31
N PRO A 40 -8.70 2.56 -2.32
CA PRO A 40 -8.10 3.69 -3.02
C PRO A 40 -8.01 4.93 -2.14
N ILE A 41 -6.85 5.57 -2.14
CA ILE A 41 -6.65 6.87 -1.49
C ILE A 41 -6.26 7.86 -2.58
N ASN A 42 -7.19 8.75 -2.91
CA ASN A 42 -7.02 9.78 -3.94
C ASN A 42 -7.97 10.94 -3.65
N PRO A 43 -7.47 12.17 -3.38
CA PRO A 43 -8.32 13.30 -3.04
C PRO A 43 -9.19 13.80 -4.20
N ASN A 44 -8.93 13.36 -5.43
CA ASN A 44 -9.61 13.84 -6.63
C ASN A 44 -10.54 12.80 -7.26
N ALA A 45 -10.82 11.69 -6.58
CA ALA A 45 -11.69 10.64 -7.11
C ALA A 45 -12.68 10.18 -6.06
N GLU A 46 -13.87 9.79 -6.50
CA GLU A 46 -14.90 9.19 -5.63
C GLU A 46 -14.85 7.67 -5.66
N GLU A 47 -14.46 7.10 -6.81
CA GLU A 47 -14.42 5.67 -7.02
C GLU A 47 -13.30 5.31 -7.99
N ILE A 48 -12.58 4.23 -7.72
CA ILE A 48 -11.54 3.69 -8.62
C ILE A 48 -11.66 2.17 -8.59
N LEU A 49 -11.70 1.55 -9.76
CA LEU A 49 -11.81 0.08 -9.88
C LEU A 49 -13.02 -0.50 -9.14
N GLY A 50 -14.13 0.24 -9.10
CA GLY A 50 -15.33 -0.19 -8.41
C GLY A 50 -15.29 -0.07 -6.90
N GLU A 51 -14.22 0.50 -6.34
CA GLU A 51 -14.04 0.69 -4.91
C GLU A 51 -14.14 2.17 -4.55
N LYS A 52 -14.82 2.47 -3.46
CA LYS A 52 -14.92 3.84 -2.97
C LYS A 52 -13.52 4.37 -2.63
N ALA A 53 -13.23 5.59 -3.10
CA ALA A 53 -11.97 6.27 -2.80
C ALA A 53 -12.14 7.25 -1.65
N TYR A 54 -11.07 7.45 -0.90
CA TYR A 54 -11.01 8.37 0.23
C TYR A 54 -9.87 9.34 0.01
N SER A 55 -9.98 10.56 0.55
CA SER A 55 -9.01 11.62 0.26
C SER A 55 -7.66 11.40 0.94
N SER A 56 -7.64 10.75 2.11
CA SER A 56 -6.40 10.45 2.84
C SER A 56 -6.63 9.26 3.77
N LEU A 57 -5.55 8.72 4.34
CA LEU A 57 -5.64 7.64 5.32
C LEU A 57 -6.44 8.06 6.55
N LYS A 58 -6.23 9.28 7.04
CA LYS A 58 -6.92 9.78 8.24
C LYS A 58 -8.42 9.93 8.02
N ASP A 59 -8.87 10.08 6.76
CA ASP A 59 -10.28 10.22 6.42
C ASP A 59 -11.01 8.89 6.23
N LEU A 60 -10.30 7.77 6.35
CA LEU A 60 -10.93 6.46 6.32
C LEU A 60 -11.89 6.30 7.51
N PRO A 61 -13.05 5.65 7.31
CA PRO A 61 -13.89 5.28 8.46
C PRO A 61 -13.16 4.31 9.38
N GLU A 62 -13.57 4.26 10.64
CA GLU A 62 -12.89 3.45 11.65
C GLU A 62 -12.78 1.97 11.30
N ASN A 63 -13.85 1.40 10.71
CA ASN A 63 -13.83 -0.01 10.32
C ASN A 63 -12.74 -0.30 9.28
N LEU A 64 -12.46 0.63 8.37
CA LEU A 64 -11.38 0.47 7.38
C LEU A 64 -10.01 0.70 8.00
N LYS A 65 -9.87 1.70 8.87
CA LYS A 65 -8.61 1.89 9.63
C LYS A 65 -8.25 0.65 10.44
N ALA A 66 -9.25 -0.02 10.98
CA ALA A 66 -9.04 -1.24 11.76
C ALA A 66 -8.73 -2.46 10.89
N SER A 67 -8.99 -2.40 9.58
CA SER A 67 -8.84 -3.55 8.68
C SER A 67 -7.60 -3.50 7.79
N ILE A 68 -7.04 -2.33 7.50
CA ILE A 68 -5.89 -2.24 6.59
C ILE A 68 -4.66 -2.90 7.19
N GLU A 69 -3.92 -3.60 6.33
CA GLU A 69 -2.71 -4.33 6.71
C GLU A 69 -1.46 -3.78 6.07
N VAL A 70 -1.59 -3.19 4.87
CA VAL A 70 -0.46 -2.60 4.13
C VAL A 70 -0.88 -1.23 3.59
N VAL A 71 0.01 -0.27 3.66
CA VAL A 71 -0.11 1.01 2.96
C VAL A 71 0.91 1.01 1.83
N ASP A 72 0.41 0.99 0.60
CA ASP A 72 1.23 1.01 -0.63
C ASP A 72 1.24 2.43 -1.18
N ILE A 73 2.42 3.02 -1.39
CA ILE A 73 2.58 4.45 -1.66
C ILE A 73 3.09 4.71 -3.07
N PHE A 74 2.25 5.39 -3.88
CA PHE A 74 2.55 5.90 -5.22
C PHE A 74 2.58 7.43 -5.19
N ARG A 75 3.49 8.00 -4.40
CA ARG A 75 3.66 9.45 -4.29
C ARG A 75 5.14 9.79 -4.43
N LYS A 76 5.45 11.06 -4.66
CA LYS A 76 6.84 11.51 -4.68
C LYS A 76 7.50 11.23 -3.33
N SER A 77 8.79 10.94 -3.36
CA SER A 77 9.54 10.61 -2.13
C SER A 77 9.40 11.68 -1.05
N GLU A 78 9.39 12.95 -1.42
CA GLU A 78 9.24 14.07 -0.48
C GLU A 78 7.85 14.15 0.16
N ASP A 79 6.84 13.52 -0.45
CA ASP A 79 5.45 13.52 0.06
C ASP A 79 5.19 12.38 1.06
N VAL A 80 6.13 11.47 1.24
CA VAL A 80 5.95 10.26 2.05
C VAL A 80 5.82 10.53 3.55
N PRO A 81 6.59 11.45 4.17
CA PRO A 81 6.54 11.62 5.62
C PRO A 81 5.14 11.86 6.21
N PRO A 82 4.28 12.75 5.67
CA PRO A 82 2.93 12.92 6.23
C PRO A 82 2.07 11.66 6.10
N ILE A 83 2.26 10.89 5.03
CA ILE A 83 1.52 9.63 4.80
C ILE A 83 1.91 8.61 5.87
N VAL A 84 3.19 8.49 6.15
CA VAL A 84 3.70 7.59 7.20
C VAL A 84 3.20 8.03 8.58
N GLU A 85 3.15 9.34 8.86
CA GLU A 85 2.60 9.83 10.12
C GLU A 85 1.15 9.36 10.31
N GLU A 86 0.31 9.48 9.29
CA GLU A 86 -1.08 9.01 9.34
C GLU A 86 -1.13 7.49 9.56
N ALA A 87 -0.27 6.74 8.85
CA ALA A 87 -0.20 5.29 9.00
C ALA A 87 0.22 4.88 10.41
N VAL A 88 1.20 5.56 10.99
CA VAL A 88 1.66 5.29 12.36
C VAL A 88 0.53 5.52 13.38
N GLU A 89 -0.24 6.59 13.22
CA GLU A 89 -1.40 6.85 14.08
C GLU A 89 -2.43 5.71 13.99
N ILE A 90 -2.70 5.23 12.77
CA ILE A 90 -3.59 4.10 12.56
C ILE A 90 -3.04 2.84 13.24
N ARG A 91 -1.76 2.58 13.10
CA ARG A 91 -1.08 1.44 13.73
C ARG A 91 -1.25 1.49 15.25
N LYS A 92 -0.99 2.64 15.85
CA LYS A 92 -1.06 2.82 17.29
C LYS A 92 -2.46 2.59 17.84
N LYS A 93 -3.48 3.09 17.12
CA LYS A 93 -4.86 3.02 17.59
C LYS A 93 -5.52 1.67 17.34
N TYR A 94 -5.29 1.07 16.18
CA TYR A 94 -6.03 -0.13 15.76
C TYR A 94 -5.17 -1.41 15.73
N GLY A 95 -3.87 -1.30 15.58
CA GLY A 95 -2.93 -2.42 15.70
C GLY A 95 -2.82 -3.39 14.53
N ARG A 96 -3.72 -3.32 13.55
CA ARG A 96 -3.73 -4.29 12.45
C ARG A 96 -2.79 -3.95 11.30
N LEU A 97 -2.47 -2.68 11.10
CA LEU A 97 -1.52 -2.27 10.07
C LEU A 97 -0.14 -2.86 10.35
N LYS A 98 0.44 -3.53 9.36
CA LYS A 98 1.70 -4.29 9.49
C LYS A 98 2.85 -3.70 8.69
N ALA A 99 2.57 -3.05 7.55
CA ALA A 99 3.64 -2.68 6.63
C ALA A 99 3.35 -1.39 5.85
N ILE A 100 4.44 -0.70 5.53
CA ILE A 100 4.49 0.39 4.57
C ILE A 100 5.24 -0.13 3.35
N TRP A 101 4.68 0.08 2.17
CA TRP A 101 5.30 -0.29 0.91
C TRP A 101 5.50 0.95 0.05
N MET A 102 6.76 1.29 -0.21
CA MET A 102 7.11 2.40 -1.11
C MET A 102 7.44 1.83 -2.48
N GLN A 103 6.67 2.21 -3.48
CA GLN A 103 6.78 1.70 -4.84
C GLN A 103 8.12 2.07 -5.50
N GLU A 104 8.38 1.52 -6.69
CA GLU A 104 9.60 1.82 -7.45
C GLU A 104 9.77 3.34 -7.60
N GLY A 105 10.96 3.84 -7.30
CA GLY A 105 11.28 5.25 -7.35
C GLY A 105 10.86 6.04 -6.12
N VAL A 106 10.19 5.41 -5.16
CA VAL A 106 9.76 6.07 -3.92
C VAL A 106 10.70 5.65 -2.79
N VAL A 107 11.50 6.59 -2.32
CA VAL A 107 12.49 6.35 -1.25
C VAL A 107 12.47 7.52 -0.27
N ASN A 108 12.23 7.22 1.00
CA ASN A 108 12.35 8.20 2.07
C ASN A 108 12.83 7.48 3.33
N LYS A 109 14.11 7.62 3.62
CA LYS A 109 14.75 6.88 4.72
C LYS A 109 14.30 7.36 6.10
N GLU A 110 14.03 8.67 6.25
CA GLU A 110 13.54 9.22 7.52
C GLU A 110 12.14 8.67 7.83
N ALA A 111 11.25 8.67 6.83
CA ALA A 111 9.91 8.13 6.99
C ALA A 111 9.96 6.63 7.26
N ALA A 112 10.85 5.90 6.58
CA ALA A 112 11.06 4.47 6.80
C ALA A 112 11.46 4.20 8.25
N GLN A 113 12.40 4.99 8.78
CA GLN A 113 12.85 4.83 10.16
C GLN A 113 11.71 5.09 11.15
N ALA A 114 10.92 6.15 10.93
CA ALA A 114 9.77 6.45 11.78
C ALA A 114 8.75 5.31 11.77
N ALA A 115 8.50 4.71 10.61
CA ALA A 115 7.60 3.57 10.47
C ALA A 115 8.14 2.35 11.23
N GLU A 116 9.42 2.04 11.06
CA GLU A 116 10.07 0.92 11.74
C GLU A 116 10.07 1.11 13.26
N ASP A 117 10.32 2.32 13.74
CA ASP A 117 10.27 2.65 15.17
C ASP A 117 8.88 2.43 15.75
N ALA A 118 7.83 2.53 14.92
CA ALA A 118 6.46 2.26 15.34
C ALA A 118 6.06 0.79 15.17
N GLY A 119 7.00 -0.08 14.80
CA GLY A 119 6.75 -1.51 14.66
C GLY A 119 6.26 -1.97 13.30
N LEU A 120 6.35 -1.10 12.27
CA LEU A 120 5.95 -1.44 10.92
C LEU A 120 7.12 -2.04 10.12
N ILE A 121 6.79 -2.98 9.23
CA ILE A 121 7.74 -3.48 8.24
C ILE A 121 7.78 -2.45 7.11
N VAL A 122 8.96 -2.13 6.59
CA VAL A 122 9.08 -1.21 5.46
C VAL A 122 9.73 -1.90 4.27
N ILE A 123 9.04 -1.89 3.14
CA ILE A 123 9.59 -2.28 1.83
C ILE A 123 9.71 -0.98 1.03
N MET A 124 10.83 -0.75 0.39
CA MET A 124 11.11 0.53 -0.26
C MET A 124 11.70 0.33 -1.64
N ASP A 125 11.27 1.16 -2.61
CA ASP A 125 11.78 1.14 -3.98
C ASP A 125 11.54 -0.21 -4.68
N ARG A 126 10.35 -0.77 -4.52
CA ARG A 126 9.96 -2.02 -5.17
C ARG A 126 8.51 -1.95 -5.64
N CYS A 127 8.18 -2.64 -6.73
CA CYS A 127 6.81 -2.74 -7.23
C CYS A 127 6.14 -3.98 -6.64
N MET A 128 5.02 -3.78 -5.95
CA MET A 128 4.29 -4.87 -5.30
C MET A 128 3.81 -5.92 -6.30
N MET A 129 3.34 -5.49 -7.47
CA MET A 129 2.94 -6.39 -8.55
C MET A 129 4.11 -7.23 -9.06
N LYS A 130 5.24 -6.59 -9.36
CA LYS A 130 6.43 -7.29 -9.86
C LYS A 130 6.98 -8.29 -8.84
N GLU A 131 6.98 -7.91 -7.56
CA GLU A 131 7.43 -8.81 -6.49
C GLU A 131 6.50 -10.03 -6.36
N ARG A 132 5.19 -9.82 -6.49
CA ARG A 132 4.23 -10.92 -6.46
C ARG A 132 4.42 -11.85 -7.67
N LEU A 133 4.56 -11.29 -8.88
CA LEU A 133 4.78 -12.08 -10.10
C LEU A 133 6.06 -12.89 -10.03
N LYS A 134 7.13 -12.30 -9.51
CA LYS A 134 8.41 -12.99 -9.36
C LYS A 134 8.26 -14.25 -8.49
N ARG A 135 7.49 -14.18 -7.42
CA ARG A 135 7.26 -15.32 -6.53
C ARG A 135 6.36 -16.38 -7.14
N GLU A 136 5.39 -15.98 -7.95
CA GLU A 136 4.57 -16.92 -8.70
C GLU A 136 5.43 -17.73 -9.69
N GLU A 137 6.33 -17.06 -10.42
CA GLU A 137 7.27 -17.72 -11.33
C GLU A 137 8.18 -18.70 -10.59
N MET A 138 8.69 -18.31 -9.42
CA MET A 138 9.53 -19.18 -8.61
C MET A 138 8.79 -20.44 -8.16
N LEU A 139 7.52 -20.32 -7.82
CA LEU A 139 6.68 -21.48 -7.45
C LEU A 139 6.46 -22.41 -8.63
N GLU A 140 6.21 -21.87 -9.81
CA GLU A 140 6.04 -22.67 -11.04
C GLU A 140 7.31 -23.45 -11.37
N LEU A 141 8.47 -22.84 -11.21
CA LEU A 141 9.76 -23.51 -11.48
C LEU A 141 10.06 -24.66 -10.52
N LYS A 142 9.43 -24.70 -9.35
CA LYS A 142 9.60 -25.79 -8.38
C LYS A 142 8.68 -26.98 -8.63
N LEU A 143 7.70 -26.79 -9.47
CA LEU A 143 6.78 -27.85 -9.85
C LEU A 143 7.35 -28.68 -11.00
#